data_fb292dfa88ba475b94ad31f3f5fb6914
#
_entry.id   fb292dfa88ba475b94ad31f3f5fb6914
#
_cell.length_a   1.000
_cell.length_b   1.000
_cell.length_c   1.000
_cell.angle_alpha   90.00
_cell.angle_beta   90.00
_cell.angle_gamma   90.00
#
_symmetry.space_group_name_H-M   'P 1'
#
loop_
_entity.id
_entity.type
_entity.pdbx_description
1 polymer ?
#
loop_
_entity_poly.entity_id
_entity_poly.type
_entity_poly.pdbx_seq_one_letter_code
_entity_poly.pdbx_strand_id
1 'polypeptide(L)'
;MKMADDIKDFMTVIIHRRPNEAVFKASNTPLDTNSKDDKVSWAGYGFVEFLPNGFNKAAAIKAVLGYLNLPLSSAYGFGDSENDREMLTWLPNSICMGNGDENIKKIASYVAPPLLEDGIYKAMEHFNLI
;
A
#
# COMPACT_ATOMS: atom_id res chain seq x y z
N MET A 1 11.67 19.06 19.94
CA MET A 1 10.22 19.24 19.66
C MET A 1 9.91 19.89 18.31
N LYS A 2 10.70 20.83 17.84
CA LYS A 2 10.63 21.35 16.46
C LYS A 2 10.84 20.25 15.38
N MET A 3 11.66 19.25 15.67
CA MET A 3 12.02 18.17 14.76
C MET A 3 10.82 17.26 14.39
N ALA A 4 9.84 17.08 15.29
CA ALA A 4 8.66 16.24 15.00
C ALA A 4 7.66 16.92 14.07
N ASP A 5 7.56 18.24 14.12
CA ASP A 5 6.68 19.00 13.21
C ASP A 5 7.30 19.12 11.82
N ASP A 6 8.62 19.26 11.74
CA ASP A 6 9.37 19.30 10.48
C ASP A 6 9.34 17.93 9.74
N ILE A 7 9.26 16.82 10.48
CA ILE A 7 9.21 15.46 9.89
C ILE A 7 7.87 15.21 9.18
N LYS A 8 6.76 15.77 9.68
CA LYS A 8 5.43 15.57 9.07
C LYS A 8 5.33 16.05 7.63
N ASP A 9 6.05 17.12 7.31
CA ASP A 9 6.04 17.71 5.97
C ASP A 9 6.87 16.89 4.98
N PHE A 10 7.73 15.99 5.48
CA PHE A 10 8.69 15.25 4.67
C PHE A 10 8.49 13.74 4.62
N MET A 11 7.64 13.17 5.49
CA MET A 11 7.52 11.71 5.60
C MET A 11 6.07 11.22 5.62
N THR A 12 5.84 10.15 4.87
CA THR A 12 4.62 9.34 4.93
C THR A 12 4.85 8.17 5.88
N VAL A 13 3.88 7.90 6.74
CA VAL A 13 3.91 6.77 7.66
C VAL A 13 2.92 5.72 7.19
N ILE A 14 3.42 4.52 6.91
CA ILE A 14 2.61 3.36 6.54
C ILE A 14 2.62 2.38 7.71
N ILE A 15 1.44 2.05 8.20
CA ILE A 15 1.28 1.10 9.31
C ILE A 15 0.78 -0.21 8.75
N HIS A 16 1.57 -1.27 8.91
CA HIS A 16 1.21 -2.62 8.52
C HIS A 16 0.54 -3.34 9.68
N ARG A 17 -0.59 -4.00 9.41
CA ARG A 17 -1.39 -4.71 10.40
C ARG A 17 -1.48 -6.19 10.11
N ARG A 18 -1.71 -6.96 11.19
CA ARG A 18 -2.31 -8.30 11.08
C ARG A 18 -3.85 -8.21 11.05
N PRO A 19 -4.54 -9.13 10.33
CA PRO A 19 -5.98 -9.31 10.46
C PRO A 19 -6.33 -9.57 11.92
N ASN A 20 -7.36 -8.90 12.43
CA ASN A 20 -7.91 -8.98 13.80
C ASN A 20 -7.34 -8.04 14.87
N GLU A 21 -6.48 -7.09 14.55
CA GLU A 21 -6.04 -6.08 15.50
C GLU A 21 -6.74 -4.74 15.30
N ALA A 22 -7.02 -4.07 16.43
CA ALA A 22 -7.82 -2.86 16.51
C ALA A 22 -7.32 -1.72 15.61
N VAL A 23 -8.27 -0.97 15.14
CA VAL A 23 -8.16 0.09 14.13
C VAL A 23 -7.15 1.16 14.50
N PHE A 24 -6.02 1.23 13.80
CA PHE A 24 -5.27 2.47 13.66
C PHE A 24 -5.92 3.30 12.56
N LYS A 25 -6.43 4.47 12.90
CA LYS A 25 -6.68 5.49 11.90
C LYS A 25 -5.33 6.00 11.45
N ALA A 26 -5.05 5.93 10.15
CA ALA A 26 -4.05 6.79 9.54
C ALA A 26 -4.56 8.23 9.70
N SER A 27 -4.25 8.85 10.81
CA SER A 27 -4.45 10.26 11.01
C SER A 27 -3.10 10.91 10.71
N ASN A 28 -3.10 12.06 10.05
CA ASN A 28 -1.96 12.96 9.95
C ASN A 28 -1.56 13.53 11.33
N THR A 29 -1.94 12.85 12.40
CA THR A 29 -1.63 13.21 13.77
C THR A 29 -0.29 12.60 14.14
N PRO A 30 0.63 13.38 14.73
CA PRO A 30 1.89 12.84 15.22
C PRO A 30 1.64 11.66 16.16
N LEU A 31 2.48 10.66 16.11
CA LEU A 31 2.60 9.63 17.13
C LEU A 31 2.92 10.33 18.47
N ASP A 32 1.90 10.63 19.25
CA ASP A 32 2.11 11.03 20.64
C ASP A 32 2.36 9.75 21.44
N THR A 33 3.63 9.44 21.61
CA THR A 33 4.08 8.29 22.40
C THR A 33 3.73 8.42 23.89
N ASN A 34 3.17 9.55 24.32
CA ASN A 34 2.77 9.83 25.71
C ASN A 34 1.25 9.83 25.91
N SER A 35 0.45 9.63 24.87
CA SER A 35 -1.01 9.55 25.01
C SER A 35 -1.39 8.28 25.75
N LYS A 36 -1.94 8.43 26.94
CA LYS A 36 -2.47 7.31 27.75
C LYS A 36 -3.78 6.75 27.21
N ASP A 37 -4.42 7.44 26.27
CA ASP A 37 -5.72 7.09 25.70
C ASP A 37 -5.59 6.28 24.40
N ASP A 38 -4.48 6.40 23.71
CA ASP A 38 -4.17 5.52 22.60
C ASP A 38 -3.56 4.24 23.16
N LYS A 39 -4.41 3.27 23.45
CA LYS A 39 -3.98 1.91 23.73
C LYS A 39 -3.40 1.30 22.47
N VAL A 40 -2.24 1.79 22.08
CA VAL A 40 -1.37 1.13 21.12
C VAL A 40 -0.81 -0.08 21.83
N SER A 41 -1.57 -1.16 21.82
CA SER A 41 -1.05 -2.45 22.24
C SER A 41 -0.06 -2.91 21.17
N TRP A 42 1.21 -2.63 21.37
CA TRP A 42 2.33 -3.18 20.59
C TRP A 42 2.50 -4.69 20.78
N ALA A 43 1.55 -5.34 21.43
CA ALA A 43 1.58 -6.76 21.77
C ALA A 43 1.36 -7.69 20.59
N GLY A 44 1.75 -7.31 19.38
CA GLY A 44 1.65 -8.24 18.24
C GLY A 44 2.13 -7.63 16.94
N TYR A 45 3.28 -7.97 16.51
CA TYR A 45 3.73 -8.13 15.12
C TYR A 45 3.18 -7.19 14.05
N GLY A 46 3.17 -5.92 14.27
CA GLY A 46 3.04 -4.88 13.26
C GLY A 46 4.40 -4.21 13.04
N PHE A 47 4.63 -3.67 11.87
CA PHE A 47 5.76 -2.78 11.63
C PHE A 47 5.26 -1.49 10.97
N VAL A 48 6.06 -0.45 11.12
CA VAL A 48 5.77 0.89 10.61
C VAL A 48 6.87 1.25 9.63
N GLU A 49 6.50 1.67 8.44
CA GLU A 49 7.43 2.22 7.45
C GLU A 49 7.35 3.75 7.45
N PHE A 50 8.51 4.38 7.43
CA PHE A 50 8.66 5.81 7.22
C PHE A 50 9.25 6.05 5.84
N LEU A 51 8.51 6.74 4.98
CA LEU A 51 8.94 7.07 3.62
C LEU A 51 8.97 8.59 3.44
N PRO A 52 9.96 9.13 2.71
CA PRO A 52 9.90 10.53 2.30
C PRO A 52 8.61 10.80 1.52
N ASN A 53 8.00 11.98 1.71
CA ASN A 53 6.81 12.35 0.98
C ASN A 53 7.05 12.30 -0.53
N GLY A 54 6.08 11.74 -1.27
CA GLY A 54 6.19 11.55 -2.71
C GLY A 54 6.98 10.32 -3.15
N PHE A 55 7.59 9.58 -2.20
CA PHE A 55 8.25 8.30 -2.48
C PHE A 55 7.31 7.15 -2.17
N ASN A 56 6.67 6.62 -3.19
CA ASN A 56 5.80 5.46 -3.12
C ASN A 56 5.91 4.62 -4.39
N LYS A 57 5.27 3.46 -4.41
CA LYS A 57 5.32 2.55 -5.56
C LYS A 57 4.79 3.18 -6.84
N ALA A 58 3.74 4.01 -6.77
CA ALA A 58 3.19 4.70 -7.94
C ALA A 58 4.21 5.69 -8.55
N ALA A 59 4.87 6.48 -7.71
CA ALA A 59 5.91 7.41 -8.16
C ALA A 59 7.09 6.69 -8.83
N ALA A 60 7.51 5.55 -8.28
CA ALA A 60 8.58 4.74 -8.86
C ALA A 60 8.18 4.17 -10.23
N ILE A 61 6.98 3.61 -10.36
CA ILE A 61 6.45 3.11 -11.64
C ILE A 61 6.37 4.24 -12.66
N LYS A 62 5.87 5.42 -12.27
CA LYS A 62 5.81 6.58 -13.16
C LYS A 62 7.19 6.98 -13.68
N ALA A 63 8.20 6.97 -12.83
CA ALA A 63 9.57 7.28 -13.23
C ALA A 63 10.12 6.24 -14.23
N VAL A 64 9.89 4.95 -13.99
CA VAL A 64 10.32 3.85 -14.88
C VAL A 64 9.61 3.92 -16.23
N LEU A 65 8.29 4.13 -16.25
CA LEU A 65 7.54 4.29 -17.50
C LEU A 65 8.04 5.49 -18.31
N GLY A 66 8.32 6.60 -17.64
CA GLY A 66 8.90 7.79 -18.30
C GLY A 66 10.28 7.51 -18.87
N TYR A 67 11.14 6.82 -18.13
CA TYR A 67 12.48 6.46 -18.61
C TYR A 67 12.42 5.51 -19.82
N LEU A 68 11.51 4.54 -19.80
CA LEU A 68 11.34 3.57 -20.90
C LEU A 68 10.47 4.11 -22.05
N ASN A 69 9.91 5.31 -21.91
CA ASN A 69 8.94 5.89 -22.86
C ASN A 69 7.75 4.96 -23.15
N LEU A 70 7.20 4.35 -22.11
CA LEU A 70 6.06 3.44 -22.16
C LEU A 70 4.78 4.12 -21.64
N PRO A 71 3.61 3.80 -22.23
CA PRO A 71 2.34 4.31 -21.76
C PRO A 71 1.93 3.64 -20.43
N LEU A 72 1.10 4.32 -19.64
CA LEU A 72 0.58 3.81 -18.37
C LEU A 72 -0.17 2.48 -18.52
N SER A 73 -0.83 2.27 -19.64
CA SER A 73 -1.54 1.02 -19.97
C SER A 73 -0.65 -0.21 -20.10
N SER A 74 0.67 -0.02 -20.21
CA SER A 74 1.64 -1.12 -20.25
C SER A 74 2.00 -1.65 -18.86
N ALA A 75 1.61 -0.95 -17.80
CA ALA A 75 1.95 -1.34 -16.44
C ALA A 75 0.82 -2.14 -15.78
N TYR A 76 1.21 -3.20 -15.10
CA TYR A 76 0.33 -4.03 -14.27
C TYR A 76 0.88 -4.05 -12.86
N GLY A 77 0.03 -3.76 -11.87
CA GLY A 77 0.45 -3.70 -10.47
C GLY A 77 -0.28 -4.73 -9.62
N PHE A 78 0.48 -5.60 -8.96
CA PHE A 78 -0.03 -6.55 -7.98
C PHE A 78 0.23 -6.03 -6.58
N GLY A 79 -0.77 -6.12 -5.71
CA GLY A 79 -0.64 -5.68 -4.32
C GLY A 79 -1.63 -6.39 -3.40
N ASP A 80 -1.45 -6.23 -2.11
CA ASP A 80 -2.28 -6.89 -1.10
C ASP A 80 -2.53 -6.05 0.17
N SER A 81 -1.81 -4.95 0.35
CA SER A 81 -1.82 -4.18 1.61
C SER A 81 -1.75 -2.66 1.41
N GLU A 82 -1.82 -1.91 2.51
CA GLU A 82 -1.91 -0.44 2.48
C GLU A 82 -0.73 0.25 1.77
N ASN A 83 0.46 -0.34 1.78
CA ASN A 83 1.59 0.22 1.06
C ASN A 83 1.47 0.13 -0.47
N ASP A 84 0.45 -0.58 -0.97
CA ASP A 84 0.13 -0.70 -2.39
C ASP A 84 -0.98 0.26 -2.84
N ARG A 85 -1.62 0.96 -1.88
CA ARG A 85 -2.80 1.78 -2.13
C ARG A 85 -2.63 2.77 -3.27
N GLU A 86 -1.57 3.58 -3.22
CA GLU A 86 -1.33 4.60 -4.25
C GLU A 86 -1.11 3.97 -5.62
N MET A 87 -0.34 2.88 -5.67
CA MET A 87 -0.09 2.14 -6.89
C MET A 87 -1.38 1.57 -7.48
N LEU A 88 -2.18 0.87 -6.68
CA LEU A 88 -3.40 0.24 -7.13
C LEU A 88 -4.51 1.23 -7.47
N THR A 89 -4.52 2.41 -6.83
CA THR A 89 -5.43 3.50 -7.18
C THR A 89 -5.06 4.14 -8.52
N TRP A 90 -3.77 4.28 -8.77
CA TRP A 90 -3.27 5.03 -9.94
C TRP A 90 -3.18 4.20 -11.22
N LEU A 91 -2.88 2.90 -11.11
CA LEU A 91 -2.74 2.01 -12.27
C LEU A 91 -4.10 1.58 -12.82
N PRO A 92 -4.34 1.69 -14.14
CA PRO A 92 -5.55 1.14 -14.77
C PRO A 92 -5.60 -0.39 -14.69
N ASN A 93 -4.46 -1.08 -14.74
CA ASN A 93 -4.34 -2.53 -14.60
C ASN A 93 -3.84 -2.87 -13.20
N SER A 94 -4.65 -2.58 -12.20
CA SER A 94 -4.34 -2.83 -10.80
C SER A 94 -4.98 -4.12 -10.32
N ILE A 95 -4.19 -4.99 -9.70
CA ILE A 95 -4.60 -6.32 -9.26
C ILE A 95 -4.39 -6.43 -7.75
N CYS A 96 -5.45 -6.67 -7.00
CA CYS A 96 -5.36 -7.03 -5.60
C CYS A 96 -5.40 -8.56 -5.44
N MET A 97 -4.53 -9.10 -4.63
CA MET A 97 -4.54 -10.53 -4.30
C MET A 97 -5.76 -10.89 -3.45
N GLY A 98 -6.34 -12.07 -3.67
CA GLY A 98 -7.54 -12.54 -2.96
C GLY A 98 -7.36 -12.68 -1.45
N ASN A 99 -6.14 -12.86 -0.98
CA ASN A 99 -5.77 -12.85 0.44
C ASN A 99 -5.39 -11.45 0.96
N GLY A 100 -5.51 -10.41 0.14
CA GLY A 100 -5.19 -9.03 0.52
C GLY A 100 -6.25 -8.35 1.39
N ASP A 101 -5.95 -7.13 1.82
CA ASP A 101 -6.83 -6.30 2.63
C ASP A 101 -8.13 -5.95 1.89
N GLU A 102 -9.26 -6.04 2.58
CA GLU A 102 -10.58 -5.76 2.00
C GLU A 102 -10.74 -4.32 1.50
N ASN A 103 -10.05 -3.35 2.10
CA ASN A 103 -10.08 -1.96 1.62
C ASN A 103 -9.24 -1.79 0.36
N ILE A 104 -8.20 -2.59 0.18
CA ILE A 104 -7.36 -2.59 -1.01
C ILE A 104 -8.07 -3.31 -2.18
N LYS A 105 -8.78 -4.40 -1.91
CA LYS A 105 -9.62 -5.07 -2.91
C LYS A 105 -10.65 -4.14 -3.56
N LYS A 106 -11.21 -3.19 -2.78
CA LYS A 106 -12.23 -2.25 -3.26
C LYS A 106 -11.71 -1.21 -4.26
N ILE A 107 -10.42 -0.95 -4.28
CA ILE A 107 -9.80 0.08 -5.14
C ILE A 107 -9.12 -0.52 -6.37
N ALA A 108 -8.77 -1.81 -6.33
CA ALA A 108 -8.15 -2.48 -7.46
C ALA A 108 -9.15 -2.70 -8.60
N SER A 109 -8.68 -2.67 -9.85
CA SER A 109 -9.51 -2.94 -11.02
C SER A 109 -9.88 -4.42 -11.16
N TYR A 110 -9.07 -5.30 -10.57
CA TYR A 110 -9.29 -6.75 -10.56
C TYR A 110 -8.85 -7.36 -9.22
N VAL A 111 -9.63 -8.31 -8.72
CA VAL A 111 -9.25 -9.10 -7.54
C VAL A 111 -8.90 -10.51 -8.01
N ALA A 112 -7.64 -10.87 -7.89
CA ALA A 112 -7.14 -12.19 -8.23
C ALA A 112 -7.53 -13.23 -7.17
N PRO A 113 -7.51 -14.52 -7.47
CA PRO A 113 -7.56 -15.55 -6.44
C PRO A 113 -6.44 -15.39 -5.40
N PRO A 114 -6.55 -16.04 -4.23
CA PRO A 114 -5.49 -16.03 -3.23
C PRO A 114 -4.14 -16.53 -3.78
N LEU A 115 -3.04 -16.09 -3.16
CA LEU A 115 -1.69 -16.46 -3.58
C LEU A 115 -1.51 -17.98 -3.69
N LEU A 116 -2.03 -18.74 -2.71
CA LEU A 116 -1.92 -20.20 -2.67
C LEU A 116 -2.85 -20.93 -3.67
N GLU A 117 -3.65 -20.20 -4.41
CA GLU A 117 -4.54 -20.71 -5.46
C GLU A 117 -4.08 -20.25 -6.86
N ASP A 118 -2.78 -20.05 -7.04
CA ASP A 118 -2.16 -19.57 -8.27
C ASP A 118 -2.68 -18.20 -8.71
N GLY A 119 -2.97 -17.31 -7.75
CA GLY A 119 -3.65 -16.03 -8.02
C GLY A 119 -2.91 -15.14 -9.02
N ILE A 120 -1.57 -15.06 -8.94
CA ILE A 120 -0.76 -14.27 -9.89
C ILE A 120 -0.88 -14.86 -11.29
N TYR A 121 -0.69 -16.17 -11.43
CA TYR A 121 -0.79 -16.87 -12.72
C TYR A 121 -2.16 -16.64 -13.37
N LYS A 122 -3.25 -16.86 -12.62
CA LYS A 122 -4.62 -16.67 -13.09
C LYS A 122 -4.93 -15.22 -13.47
N ALA A 123 -4.37 -14.26 -12.75
CA ALA A 123 -4.49 -12.86 -13.12
C ALA A 123 -3.74 -12.56 -14.43
N MET A 124 -2.56 -13.12 -14.64
CA MET A 124 -1.82 -12.94 -15.88
C MET A 124 -2.56 -13.57 -17.09
N GLU A 125 -3.21 -14.72 -16.90
CA GLU A 125 -4.11 -15.30 -17.92
C GLU A 125 -5.32 -14.37 -18.20
N HIS A 126 -5.95 -13.84 -17.15
CA HIS A 126 -7.09 -12.92 -17.27
C HIS A 126 -6.78 -11.69 -18.12
N PHE A 127 -5.56 -11.16 -17.98
CA PHE A 127 -5.09 -10.00 -18.76
C PHE A 127 -4.40 -10.39 -20.08
N ASN A 128 -4.39 -11.66 -20.46
CA ASN A 128 -3.71 -12.18 -21.66
C ASN A 128 -2.22 -11.83 -21.72
N LEU A 129 -1.54 -11.90 -20.60
CA LEU A 129 -0.11 -11.68 -20.49
C LEU A 129 0.70 -12.98 -20.71
N ILE A 130 0.03 -14.11 -20.55
CA ILE A 130 0.54 -15.47 -20.78
C ILE A 130 -0.54 -16.30 -21.43
#